data_db34e079735dbe23ba96d2b57a99733b
#
_entry.id   db34e079735dbe23ba96d2b57a99733b
#
_cell.length_a   1.000
_cell.length_b   1.000
_cell.length_c   1.000
_cell.angle_alpha   90.00
_cell.angle_beta   90.00
_cell.angle_gamma   90.00
#
_symmetry.space_group_name_H-M   'P 1'
#
loop_
_entity.id
_entity.type
_entity.pdbx_description
1 polymer ?
#
loop_
_entity_poly.entity_id
_entity_poly.type
_entity_poly.pdbx_seq_one_letter_code
_entity_poly.pdbx_strand_id
1 'polypeptide(L)'
;MVDVNGFVVLNSGEVGDESNDGFGVKVEGGIPVGKMRISGMALMTTGDEDPDKGFKTLEGMLSTGGYWAYTYIFTPHGPSDVNNYGLEIGNGGYGLTTIQAKLDVPVTDKLGAQVQVGWFRSGEDVGASGKDLGTEFGGQVKYEVAKNLNLEAGLAFASLGDAGKTSSYQGVDESSVKEIFGRFQLEF
;
A
#
# COMPACT_ATOMS: atom_id res chain seq x y z
N MET A 1 19.10 2.59 15.59
CA MET A 1 18.16 3.37 16.42
C MET A 1 16.77 2.91 16.05
N VAL A 2 15.89 2.73 17.03
CA VAL A 2 14.45 2.49 16.81
C VAL A 2 13.84 3.82 16.38
N ASP A 3 13.00 3.81 15.37
CA ASP A 3 12.22 4.98 14.96
C ASP A 3 10.73 4.60 14.90
N VAL A 4 9.90 5.59 15.19
CA VAL A 4 8.45 5.52 15.06
C VAL A 4 7.99 6.82 14.43
N ASN A 5 7.10 6.70 13.44
CA ASN A 5 6.48 7.81 12.75
C ASN A 5 4.97 7.54 12.63
N GLY A 6 4.18 8.58 12.55
CA GLY A 6 2.74 8.44 12.36
C GLY A 6 2.06 9.77 12.10
N PHE A 7 0.84 9.67 11.60
CA PHE A 7 -0.02 10.83 11.42
C PHE A 7 -1.47 10.48 11.76
N VAL A 8 -2.23 11.51 12.06
CA VAL A 8 -3.70 11.48 12.12
C VAL A 8 -4.21 12.59 11.23
N VAL A 9 -5.18 12.28 10.39
CA VAL A 9 -5.87 13.24 9.53
C VAL A 9 -7.35 13.19 9.87
N LEU A 10 -7.95 14.35 10.00
CA LEU A 10 -9.38 14.53 10.20
C LEU A 10 -9.89 15.41 9.08
N ASN A 11 -10.96 15.02 8.44
CA ASN A 11 -11.70 15.87 7.53
C ASN A 11 -13.13 16.02 8.06
N SER A 12 -13.66 17.21 7.91
CA SER A 12 -15.04 17.54 8.29
C SER A 12 -15.53 18.66 7.39
N GLY A 13 -16.76 18.52 6.91
CA GLY A 13 -17.35 19.49 6.02
C GLY A 13 -18.63 18.99 5.39
N GLU A 14 -19.16 19.78 4.48
CA GLU A 14 -20.35 19.44 3.69
C GLU A 14 -20.02 19.62 2.21
N VAL A 15 -20.45 18.67 1.38
CA VAL A 15 -20.37 18.73 -0.08
C VAL A 15 -21.80 18.58 -0.61
N GLY A 16 -22.39 19.71 -1.06
CA GLY A 16 -23.82 19.75 -1.33
C GLY A 16 -24.62 19.62 -0.05
N ASP A 17 -25.51 18.65 0.02
CA ASP A 17 -26.35 18.35 1.19
C ASP A 17 -25.80 17.18 2.05
N GLU A 18 -24.57 16.72 1.76
CA GLU A 18 -23.98 15.54 2.41
C GLU A 18 -22.81 15.90 3.32
N SER A 19 -22.80 15.27 4.51
CA SER A 19 -21.72 15.43 5.49
C SER A 19 -20.48 14.62 5.07
N ASN A 20 -19.33 15.27 5.10
CA ASN A 20 -18.04 14.69 4.80
C ASN A 20 -17.16 14.63 6.06
N ASP A 21 -17.46 13.68 6.94
CA ASP A 21 -16.75 13.50 8.19
C ASP A 21 -15.98 12.18 8.18
N GLY A 22 -14.66 12.28 8.19
CA GLY A 22 -13.79 11.12 8.15
C GLY A 22 -12.50 11.30 8.91
N PHE A 23 -11.81 10.21 9.18
CA PHE A 23 -10.47 10.24 9.73
C PHE A 23 -9.60 9.12 9.16
N GLY A 24 -8.29 9.36 9.22
CA GLY A 24 -7.27 8.35 8.94
C GLY A 24 -6.15 8.40 9.96
N VAL A 25 -5.62 7.26 10.30
CA VAL A 25 -4.47 7.12 11.19
C VAL A 25 -3.47 6.15 10.59
N LYS A 26 -2.19 6.54 10.58
CA LYS A 26 -1.07 5.68 10.22
C LYS A 26 -0.03 5.70 11.33
N VAL A 27 0.49 4.54 11.63
CA VAL A 27 1.68 4.37 12.48
C VAL A 27 2.64 3.44 11.75
N GLU A 28 3.91 3.82 11.70
CA GLU A 28 4.98 2.98 11.19
C GLU A 28 6.21 3.09 12.06
N GLY A 29 7.05 2.06 12.02
CA GLY A 29 8.30 2.08 12.75
C GLY A 29 9.22 0.98 12.31
N GLY A 30 10.48 1.05 12.78
CA GLY A 30 11.45 0.03 12.44
C GLY A 30 12.56 -0.09 13.47
N ILE A 31 13.11 -1.29 13.51
CA ILE A 31 14.21 -1.65 14.39
C ILE A 31 15.38 -2.25 13.58
N PRO A 32 16.62 -1.83 13.85
CA PRO A 32 17.78 -2.48 13.30
C PRO A 32 18.04 -3.82 14.02
N VAL A 33 18.33 -4.87 13.26
CA VAL A 33 18.72 -6.19 13.77
C VAL A 33 20.03 -6.58 13.07
N GLY A 34 21.15 -6.29 13.71
CA GLY A 34 22.47 -6.40 13.09
C GLY A 34 22.61 -5.39 11.94
N LYS A 35 22.86 -5.90 10.71
CA LYS A 35 22.89 -5.08 9.48
C LYS A 35 21.51 -4.95 8.82
N MET A 36 20.54 -5.76 9.24
CA MET A 36 19.18 -5.76 8.69
C MET A 36 18.30 -4.73 9.38
N ARG A 37 17.15 -4.42 8.76
CA ARG A 37 16.10 -3.61 9.36
C ARG A 37 14.75 -4.30 9.21
N ILE A 38 14.04 -4.45 10.30
CA ILE A 38 12.64 -4.89 10.32
C ILE A 38 11.78 -3.63 10.50
N SER A 39 10.81 -3.44 9.62
CA SER A 39 9.86 -2.34 9.70
C SER A 39 8.44 -2.87 9.67
N GLY A 40 7.52 -2.16 10.30
CA GLY A 40 6.11 -2.48 10.30
C GLY A 40 5.28 -1.21 10.21
N MET A 41 4.09 -1.32 9.62
CA MET A 41 3.12 -0.24 9.59
C MET A 41 1.70 -0.77 9.77
N ALA A 42 0.84 0.09 10.29
CA ALA A 42 -0.59 -0.07 10.31
C ALA A 42 -1.25 1.23 9.85
N LEU A 43 -2.28 1.12 9.04
CA LEU A 43 -3.09 2.24 8.58
C LEU A 43 -4.57 1.86 8.67
N MET A 44 -5.40 2.81 9.08
CA MET A 44 -6.83 2.73 9.05
C MET A 44 -7.42 4.05 8.58
N THR A 45 -8.37 3.99 7.66
CA THR A 45 -9.18 5.12 7.21
C THR A 45 -10.66 4.77 7.30
N THR A 46 -11.48 5.75 7.57
CA THR A 46 -12.94 5.61 7.56
C THR A 46 -13.45 5.53 6.11
N GLY A 47 -14.58 4.87 5.94
CA GLY A 47 -15.31 4.78 4.69
C GLY A 47 -16.81 4.84 4.89
N ASP A 48 -17.55 4.69 3.80
CA ASP A 48 -18.99 4.59 3.76
C ASP A 48 -19.44 3.31 3.05
N GLU A 49 -20.56 2.70 3.46
CA GLU A 49 -21.16 1.54 2.78
C GLU A 49 -21.70 1.90 1.39
N ASP A 50 -22.05 3.17 1.18
CA ASP A 50 -22.51 3.71 -0.09
C ASP A 50 -21.64 4.93 -0.46
N PRO A 51 -20.44 4.70 -1.00
CA PRO A 51 -19.46 5.75 -1.26
C PRO A 51 -19.91 6.76 -2.33
N ASP A 52 -20.95 6.42 -3.12
CA ASP A 52 -21.55 7.34 -4.08
C ASP A 52 -22.45 8.40 -3.41
N LYS A 53 -22.83 8.19 -2.15
CA LYS A 53 -23.73 9.07 -1.39
C LYS A 53 -23.07 9.87 -0.28
N GLY A 54 -21.83 9.62 0.03
CA GLY A 54 -21.15 10.34 1.10
C GLY A 54 -19.64 10.17 1.10
N PHE A 55 -18.95 11.27 1.28
CA PHE A 55 -17.48 11.30 1.32
C PHE A 55 -16.97 11.20 2.76
N LYS A 56 -17.05 10.03 3.38
CA LYS A 56 -16.38 9.80 4.67
C LYS A 56 -14.92 9.42 4.52
N THR A 57 -14.32 9.68 3.35
CA THR A 57 -13.01 9.15 3.01
C THR A 57 -11.97 10.23 2.80
N LEU A 58 -10.72 9.87 3.01
CA LEU A 58 -9.55 10.70 2.77
C LEU A 58 -9.03 10.58 1.32
N GLU A 59 -9.91 10.32 0.36
CA GLU A 59 -9.52 10.19 -1.03
C GLU A 59 -8.82 11.41 -1.58
N GLY A 60 -7.87 11.19 -2.44
CA GLY A 60 -7.19 12.21 -3.24
C GLY A 60 -6.15 13.05 -2.54
N MET A 61 -6.16 13.19 -1.21
CA MET A 61 -5.20 14.08 -0.52
C MET A 61 -3.90 13.41 -0.09
N LEU A 62 -3.88 12.10 0.07
CA LEU A 62 -2.73 11.37 0.60
C LEU A 62 -2.26 10.23 -0.31
N SER A 63 -2.96 9.94 -1.37
CA SER A 63 -2.63 8.88 -2.33
C SER A 63 -1.81 9.43 -3.49
N THR A 64 -0.65 9.94 -3.24
CA THR A 64 0.29 10.24 -4.30
C THR A 64 1.19 9.03 -4.53
N GLY A 65 0.84 8.21 -5.52
CA GLY A 65 1.75 7.26 -6.14
C GLY A 65 2.39 6.24 -5.19
N GLY A 66 1.59 5.55 -4.36
CA GLY A 66 2.03 4.32 -3.68
C GLY A 66 3.17 4.40 -2.67
N TYR A 67 3.72 5.57 -2.38
CA TYR A 67 4.86 5.72 -1.47
C TYR A 67 4.48 5.72 0.02
N TRP A 68 3.21 5.48 0.34
CA TRP A 68 2.73 5.48 1.71
C TRP A 68 2.82 4.12 2.41
N ALA A 69 3.17 3.05 1.67
CA ALA A 69 3.19 1.68 2.17
C ALA A 69 4.36 0.86 1.60
N TYR A 70 4.40 -0.45 1.85
CA TYR A 70 5.55 -1.30 1.53
C TYR A 70 5.31 -2.24 0.36
N THR A 71 4.03 -2.54 0.02
CA THR A 71 3.68 -3.54 -0.99
C THR A 71 3.71 -2.96 -2.41
N TYR A 72 3.57 -3.81 -3.44
CA TYR A 72 3.76 -3.42 -4.84
C TYR A 72 2.47 -3.48 -5.65
N ILE A 73 1.55 -4.40 -5.32
CA ILE A 73 0.29 -4.59 -6.05
C ILE A 73 -0.82 -3.76 -5.41
N PHE A 74 -1.15 -4.03 -4.13
CA PHE A 74 -2.20 -3.31 -3.41
C PHE A 74 -1.82 -1.84 -3.13
N THR A 75 -0.56 -1.58 -2.83
CA THR A 75 -0.06 -0.24 -2.55
C THR A 75 1.19 0.02 -3.35
N PRO A 76 1.04 0.32 -4.66
CA PRO A 76 2.15 0.42 -5.59
C PRO A 76 3.29 1.25 -5.05
N HIS A 77 4.50 0.70 -5.02
CA HIS A 77 5.67 1.30 -4.43
C HIS A 77 6.89 1.21 -5.36
N GLY A 78 7.63 2.28 -5.47
CA GLY A 78 8.86 2.33 -6.25
C GLY A 78 8.65 1.97 -7.71
N PRO A 79 9.33 0.93 -8.25
CA PRO A 79 9.22 0.57 -9.66
C PRO A 79 7.85 0.06 -10.11
N SER A 80 7.00 -0.31 -9.17
CA SER A 80 5.64 -0.82 -9.44
C SER A 80 4.56 0.25 -9.41
N ASP A 81 4.89 1.51 -9.19
CA ASP A 81 3.94 2.61 -9.01
C ASP A 81 3.12 2.97 -10.26
N VAL A 82 3.35 2.30 -11.36
CA VAL A 82 2.59 2.43 -12.62
C VAL A 82 1.55 1.33 -12.82
N ASN A 83 1.39 0.39 -11.90
CA ASN A 83 0.39 -0.65 -12.04
C ASN A 83 -1.03 -0.11 -11.85
N ASN A 84 -2.03 -0.80 -12.42
CA ASN A 84 -3.43 -0.40 -12.37
C ASN A 84 -4.21 -1.05 -11.21
N TYR A 85 -3.53 -1.77 -10.32
CA TYR A 85 -4.15 -2.53 -9.23
C TYR A 85 -4.00 -1.86 -7.87
N GLY A 86 -3.43 -0.66 -7.82
CA GLY A 86 -3.18 0.05 -6.57
C GLY A 86 -4.47 0.48 -5.86
N LEU A 87 -4.52 0.25 -4.56
CA LEU A 87 -5.52 0.83 -3.69
C LEU A 87 -5.08 2.24 -3.29
N GLU A 88 -6.01 3.17 -3.37
CA GLU A 88 -5.86 4.45 -2.70
C GLU A 88 -6.12 4.30 -1.19
N ILE A 89 -5.70 5.28 -0.43
CA ILE A 89 -5.84 5.25 1.04
C ILE A 89 -7.30 5.24 1.49
N GLY A 90 -8.20 5.73 0.66
CA GLY A 90 -9.66 5.70 0.86
C GLY A 90 -10.34 4.45 0.31
N ASN A 91 -9.64 3.62 -0.49
CA ASN A 91 -10.19 2.40 -1.11
C ASN A 91 -11.52 2.65 -1.83
N GLY A 92 -11.55 3.65 -2.75
CA GLY A 92 -12.75 3.98 -3.53
C GLY A 92 -13.93 4.42 -2.66
N GLY A 93 -13.69 4.99 -1.49
CA GLY A 93 -14.74 5.46 -0.59
C GLY A 93 -15.11 4.51 0.54
N TYR A 94 -14.75 3.24 0.44
CA TYR A 94 -15.08 2.23 1.46
C TYR A 94 -14.15 2.26 2.68
N GLY A 95 -13.09 3.08 2.67
CA GLY A 95 -12.05 3.07 3.70
C GLY A 95 -11.13 1.86 3.62
N LEU A 96 -9.98 1.95 4.28
CA LEU A 96 -8.94 0.93 4.21
C LEU A 96 -8.37 0.64 5.60
N THR A 97 -8.18 -0.63 5.89
CA THR A 97 -7.35 -1.11 7.00
C THR A 97 -6.25 -2.00 6.45
N THR A 98 -5.00 -1.72 6.77
CA THR A 98 -3.87 -2.56 6.38
C THR A 98 -2.82 -2.65 7.46
N ILE A 99 -2.20 -3.82 7.55
CA ILE A 99 -1.01 -4.09 8.37
C ILE A 99 0.04 -4.66 7.43
N GLN A 100 1.23 -4.06 7.46
CA GLN A 100 2.32 -4.47 6.59
C GLN A 100 3.62 -4.61 7.37
N ALA A 101 4.47 -5.51 6.92
CA ALA A 101 5.81 -5.71 7.43
C ALA A 101 6.82 -5.78 6.29
N LYS A 102 8.04 -5.33 6.58
CA LYS A 102 9.14 -5.27 5.63
C LYS A 102 10.44 -5.64 6.33
N LEU A 103 11.27 -6.43 5.63
CA LEU A 103 12.65 -6.73 6.02
C LEU A 103 13.59 -6.21 4.93
N ASP A 104 14.47 -5.30 5.29
CA ASP A 104 15.57 -4.82 4.47
C ASP A 104 16.87 -5.53 4.87
N VAL A 105 17.58 -6.08 3.87
CA VAL A 105 18.81 -6.85 4.05
C VAL A 105 19.91 -6.28 3.16
N PRO A 106 20.95 -5.63 3.70
CA PRO A 106 22.14 -5.29 2.97
C PRO A 106 22.99 -6.56 2.75
N VAL A 107 22.93 -7.11 1.53
CA VAL A 107 23.61 -8.37 1.19
C VAL A 107 25.12 -8.13 0.99
N THR A 108 25.46 -7.05 0.29
CA THR A 108 26.84 -6.53 0.12
C THR A 108 26.82 -5.01 0.16
N ASP A 109 27.97 -4.36 0.03
CA ASP A 109 28.04 -2.90 -0.04
C ASP A 109 27.30 -2.30 -1.26
N LYS A 110 27.05 -3.13 -2.31
CA LYS A 110 26.38 -2.72 -3.54
C LYS A 110 25.05 -3.40 -3.78
N LEU A 111 24.72 -4.43 -3.02
CA LEU A 111 23.51 -5.23 -3.21
C LEU A 111 22.66 -5.20 -1.93
N GLY A 112 21.46 -4.67 -2.05
CA GLY A 112 20.39 -4.76 -1.06
C GLY A 112 19.28 -5.67 -1.54
N ALA A 113 18.61 -6.32 -0.60
CA ALA A 113 17.38 -7.09 -0.83
C ALA A 113 16.31 -6.62 0.15
N GLN A 114 15.06 -6.68 -0.28
CA GLN A 114 13.90 -6.38 0.53
C GLN A 114 12.84 -7.47 0.31
N VAL A 115 12.16 -7.85 1.38
CA VAL A 115 10.95 -8.66 1.32
C VAL A 115 9.87 -8.01 2.16
N GLN A 116 8.61 -8.13 1.73
CA GLN A 116 7.47 -7.55 2.44
C GLN A 116 6.24 -8.43 2.36
N VAL A 117 5.34 -8.20 3.30
CA VAL A 117 4.01 -8.79 3.37
C VAL A 117 3.03 -7.72 3.80
N GLY A 118 1.82 -7.74 3.23
CA GLY A 118 0.71 -6.88 3.62
C GLY A 118 -0.59 -7.66 3.68
N TRP A 119 -1.42 -7.33 4.66
CA TRP A 119 -2.81 -7.75 4.77
C TRP A 119 -3.71 -6.52 4.62
N PHE A 120 -4.81 -6.68 3.87
CA PHE A 120 -5.67 -5.59 3.45
C PHE A 120 -7.13 -5.93 3.68
N ARG A 121 -7.86 -4.97 4.23
CA ARG A 121 -9.29 -5.06 4.50
C ARG A 121 -9.95 -3.72 4.22
N SER A 122 -11.12 -3.76 3.59
CA SER A 122 -12.00 -2.60 3.46
C SER A 122 -12.51 -2.16 4.83
N GLY A 123 -12.69 -0.88 5.05
CA GLY A 123 -13.32 -0.33 6.25
C GLY A 123 -14.79 -0.73 6.32
N GLU A 124 -15.51 -0.56 5.21
CA GLU A 124 -16.91 -0.94 5.05
C GLU A 124 -17.09 -2.09 4.06
N ASP A 125 -18.27 -2.70 4.03
CA ASP A 125 -18.58 -3.79 3.12
C ASP A 125 -18.63 -3.30 1.67
N VAL A 126 -17.90 -3.97 0.79
CA VAL A 126 -17.91 -3.70 -0.66
C VAL A 126 -19.10 -4.45 -1.28
N GLY A 127 -20.27 -3.86 -1.18
CA GLY A 127 -21.52 -4.50 -1.56
C GLY A 127 -21.72 -5.85 -0.89
N ALA A 128 -22.05 -6.87 -1.66
CA ALA A 128 -22.24 -8.25 -1.16
C ALA A 128 -20.92 -9.02 -0.92
N SER A 129 -19.76 -8.46 -1.27
CA SER A 129 -18.46 -9.15 -1.22
C SER A 129 -17.76 -9.05 0.14
N GLY A 130 -18.34 -8.31 1.09
CA GLY A 130 -17.79 -8.13 2.43
C GLY A 130 -16.54 -7.24 2.43
N LYS A 131 -15.62 -7.47 3.36
CA LYS A 131 -14.50 -6.55 3.65
C LYS A 131 -13.11 -7.11 3.30
N ASP A 132 -12.96 -8.39 2.97
CA ASP A 132 -11.64 -8.99 2.71
C ASP A 132 -11.10 -8.59 1.34
N LEU A 133 -10.07 -7.75 1.34
CA LEU A 133 -9.37 -7.33 0.12
C LEU A 133 -8.29 -8.33 -0.27
N GLY A 134 -7.60 -8.92 0.71
CA GLY A 134 -6.60 -9.95 0.44
C GLY A 134 -5.26 -9.74 1.14
N THR A 135 -4.26 -10.47 0.65
CA THR A 135 -2.90 -10.49 1.21
C THR A 135 -1.88 -10.46 0.07
N GLU A 136 -0.80 -9.72 0.27
CA GLU A 136 0.30 -9.63 -0.69
C GLU A 136 1.61 -10.03 -0.07
N PHE A 137 2.44 -10.72 -0.89
CA PHE A 137 3.86 -10.98 -0.62
C PHE A 137 4.69 -10.46 -1.79
N GLY A 138 5.83 -9.88 -1.50
CA GLY A 138 6.72 -9.40 -2.54
C GLY A 138 8.16 -9.28 -2.07
N GLY A 139 9.03 -8.99 -3.02
CA GLY A 139 10.43 -8.72 -2.76
C GLY A 139 11.11 -8.06 -3.94
N GLN A 140 12.18 -7.35 -3.64
CA GLN A 140 13.03 -6.73 -4.65
C GLN A 140 14.50 -6.83 -4.27
N VAL A 141 15.33 -6.70 -5.27
CA VAL A 141 16.76 -6.45 -5.13
C VAL A 141 17.11 -5.11 -5.75
N LYS A 142 18.06 -4.41 -5.13
CA LYS A 142 18.65 -3.17 -5.63
C LYS A 142 20.16 -3.37 -5.73
N TYR A 143 20.72 -3.15 -6.91
CA TYR A 143 22.15 -3.28 -7.16
C TYR A 143 22.72 -1.97 -7.70
N GLU A 144 23.75 -1.45 -7.02
CA GLU A 144 24.53 -0.30 -7.51
C GLU A 144 25.50 -0.77 -8.61
N VAL A 145 25.10 -0.56 -9.86
CA VAL A 145 25.92 -0.92 -11.05
C VAL A 145 27.15 -0.03 -11.15
N ALA A 146 26.96 1.26 -10.94
CA ALA A 146 28.00 2.28 -10.92
C ALA A 146 27.57 3.41 -9.97
N LYS A 147 28.47 4.35 -9.70
CA LYS A 147 28.13 5.53 -8.90
C LYS A 147 26.88 6.22 -9.49
N ASN A 148 25.87 6.41 -8.69
CA ASN A 148 24.58 7.02 -9.04
C ASN A 148 23.74 6.21 -10.06
N LEU A 149 24.11 4.98 -10.41
CA LEU A 149 23.34 4.11 -11.29
C LEU A 149 22.92 2.84 -10.55
N ASN A 150 21.62 2.71 -10.32
CA ASN A 150 21.02 1.57 -9.67
C ASN A 150 20.18 0.75 -10.65
N LEU A 151 20.26 -0.56 -10.52
CA LEU A 151 19.32 -1.53 -11.10
C LEU A 151 18.44 -2.06 -9.98
N GLU A 152 17.14 -2.00 -10.17
CA GLU A 152 16.15 -2.60 -9.28
C GLU A 152 15.32 -3.62 -10.04
N ALA A 153 15.05 -4.75 -9.41
CA ALA A 153 14.17 -5.79 -9.95
C ALA A 153 13.42 -6.45 -8.80
N GLY A 154 12.16 -6.78 -9.04
CA GLY A 154 11.33 -7.39 -8.01
C GLY A 154 10.15 -8.14 -8.59
N LEU A 155 9.46 -8.80 -7.68
CA LEU A 155 8.24 -9.55 -7.96
C LEU A 155 7.28 -9.44 -6.76
N ALA A 156 5.98 -9.56 -7.06
CA ALA A 156 4.93 -9.61 -6.07
C ALA A 156 3.85 -10.61 -6.46
N PHE A 157 3.16 -11.10 -5.45
CA PHE A 157 2.01 -11.98 -5.56
C PHE A 157 0.95 -11.54 -4.56
N ALA A 158 -0.25 -11.25 -5.05
CA ALA A 158 -1.42 -10.95 -4.24
C ALA A 158 -2.47 -12.06 -4.37
N SER A 159 -2.95 -12.54 -3.23
CA SER A 159 -4.16 -13.36 -3.13
C SER A 159 -5.33 -12.44 -2.83
N LEU A 160 -6.31 -12.38 -3.73
CA LEU A 160 -7.46 -11.49 -3.60
C LEU A 160 -8.55 -12.13 -2.74
N GLY A 161 -9.04 -11.39 -1.76
CA GLY A 161 -10.29 -11.66 -1.07
C GLY A 161 -11.50 -11.28 -1.94
N ASP A 162 -12.72 -11.62 -1.51
CA ASP A 162 -13.91 -11.36 -2.32
C ASP A 162 -14.16 -9.86 -2.55
N ALA A 163 -13.91 -9.01 -1.56
CA ALA A 163 -13.96 -7.56 -1.74
C ALA A 163 -12.84 -7.04 -2.67
N GLY A 164 -11.67 -7.65 -2.64
CA GLY A 164 -10.55 -7.31 -3.51
C GLY A 164 -10.83 -7.56 -4.99
N LYS A 165 -11.60 -8.62 -5.32
CA LYS A 165 -12.05 -8.89 -6.68
C LYS A 165 -13.07 -7.88 -7.19
N THR A 166 -13.83 -7.26 -6.30
CA THR A 166 -14.95 -6.38 -6.66
C THR A 166 -14.57 -4.90 -6.64
N SER A 167 -13.76 -4.45 -5.67
CA SER A 167 -13.51 -3.03 -5.45
C SER A 167 -12.54 -2.42 -6.48
N SER A 168 -11.26 -2.56 -6.28
CA SER A 168 -10.25 -1.87 -7.09
C SER A 168 -9.97 -2.55 -8.44
N TYR A 169 -10.33 -3.83 -8.57
CA TYR A 169 -9.95 -4.64 -9.71
C TYR A 169 -11.07 -4.85 -10.72
N GLN A 170 -12.13 -4.06 -10.64
CA GLN A 170 -13.20 -3.96 -11.65
C GLN A 170 -13.72 -5.32 -12.14
N GLY A 171 -14.04 -6.22 -11.21
CA GLY A 171 -14.63 -7.51 -11.57
C GLY A 171 -13.63 -8.49 -12.19
N VAL A 172 -12.38 -8.46 -11.75
CA VAL A 172 -11.42 -9.52 -12.08
C VAL A 172 -11.89 -10.80 -11.41
N ASP A 173 -12.28 -11.77 -12.22
CA ASP A 173 -12.72 -13.09 -11.75
C ASP A 173 -11.54 -13.96 -11.26
N GLU A 174 -10.35 -13.38 -11.21
CA GLU A 174 -9.11 -14.02 -10.80
C GLU A 174 -8.93 -13.95 -9.28
N SER A 175 -8.48 -15.05 -8.71
CA SER A 175 -8.19 -15.13 -7.27
C SER A 175 -6.82 -14.57 -6.88
N SER A 176 -6.00 -14.20 -7.84
CA SER A 176 -4.64 -13.73 -7.59
C SER A 176 -4.11 -12.82 -8.68
N VAL A 177 -3.23 -11.91 -8.29
CA VAL A 177 -2.46 -11.02 -9.17
C VAL A 177 -0.99 -11.30 -8.99
N LYS A 178 -0.22 -11.24 -10.07
CA LYS A 178 1.24 -11.38 -10.08
C LYS A 178 1.85 -10.20 -10.80
N GLU A 179 2.93 -9.69 -10.25
CA GLU A 179 3.68 -8.59 -10.83
C GLU A 179 5.17 -8.93 -10.88
N ILE A 180 5.84 -8.54 -11.96
CA ILE A 180 7.29 -8.54 -12.11
C ILE A 180 7.66 -7.16 -12.63
N PHE A 181 8.61 -6.51 -12.00
CA PHE A 181 9.05 -5.18 -12.38
C PHE A 181 10.57 -5.05 -12.39
N GLY A 182 11.06 -4.04 -13.13
CA GLY A 182 12.46 -3.68 -13.15
C GLY A 182 12.65 -2.21 -13.50
N ARG A 183 13.68 -1.58 -12.93
CA ARG A 183 14.01 -0.17 -13.17
C ARG A 183 15.51 0.05 -13.19
N PHE A 184 15.95 0.89 -14.13
CA PHE A 184 17.24 1.58 -14.04
C PHE A 184 17.02 2.99 -13.54
N GLN A 185 17.71 3.38 -12.51
CA GLN A 185 17.63 4.72 -11.92
C GLN A 185 19.00 5.37 -11.93
N LEU A 186 19.12 6.49 -12.63
CA LEU A 186 20.30 7.34 -12.65
C LEU A 186 20.00 8.63 -11.88
N GLU A 187 20.84 8.93 -10.90
CA GLU A 187 20.75 10.14 -10.07
C GLU A 187 21.86 11.12 -10.49
N PHE A 188 21.55 12.40 -10.69
CA PHE A 188 22.48 13.45 -11.12
C PHE A 188 22.82 14.41 -10.00
#